data_ea5458597bceb39227c3063c7b1a5073
#
_entry.id   ea5458597bceb39227c3063c7b1a5073
#
_cell.length_a   1.000
_cell.length_b   1.000
_cell.length_c   1.000
_cell.angle_alpha   90.00
_cell.angle_beta   90.00
_cell.angle_gamma   90.00
#
_symmetry.space_group_name_H-M   'P 1'
#
loop_
_entity.id
_entity.type
_entity.pdbx_description
1 polymer ?
#
loop_
_entity_poly.entity_id
_entity_poly.type
_entity_poly.pdbx_seq_one_letter_code
_entity_poly.pdbx_strand_id
1 'polypeptide(L)'
;SYLEDVLKEGAWVMMAGRVVAGRRGWTDLRLEPTQFEILSGQEDELLHVGRIVPIYHETKGWTSRQMRVLMQGLLAGRAAELAEVLPLSIRARHRLLPIGEAIQQVHFPPPQTDLAALDRGVTAAHRRLAFEELFLLQTAMVLRQQQVKDEEKPFRFSPHVPELKKLSQILPFSLTAAQERVWREIQADMATSRPMNRLVQGDVGCGKTVVALHALVMACGSGCQTALMAPTEILAEQHYLNLRPLLEAVGFKAVLLTSGGKAKDRQAVFTQLASGEAQVAIGTHALIQKNVAFDKLGLVVVDEQHKFGVLQRKSLLDKGYRPDVLVMTATPIPRTLAMTVYGDLDVSVIDMLPPGRKPVRTMLYSEGQRHKTWQLVSDELKAGRQAYIIYPLVEESEKIDLKAAIQGAEQLQRDIFPQAQIGLLHGKMPSSEKERTMAAFKAGTIQILVATTVIEVGVDVSNATVMVIEHAERFGLAQLHQLRGRVGRGAHQSLCILMASYLPRESRPKVSAEGKPEANASNAQQRLSALVKSHDGFVIAEEDLRIRGPGEFLGLRQWGLPEFRAANLIRDTHLLELARQEAFAMVTQDPGLALPQHQAVKAAMFRRWKGKLSLGDVS
;
A
#
# COMPACT_ATOMS: atom_id res chain seq x y z
N SER A 1 -19.20 26.53 45.69
CA SER A 1 -18.68 25.94 44.43
C SER A 1 -19.89 25.44 43.62
N TYR A 2 -19.76 25.30 42.31
CA TYR A 2 -20.87 24.80 41.44
C TYR A 2 -21.50 23.51 41.99
N LEU A 3 -20.71 22.62 42.61
CA LEU A 3 -21.21 21.38 43.21
C LEU A 3 -22.05 21.62 44.47
N GLU A 4 -21.75 22.64 45.28
CA GLU A 4 -22.54 23.00 46.47
C GLU A 4 -23.91 23.54 46.11
N ASP A 5 -24.03 24.22 44.96
CA ASP A 5 -25.30 24.75 44.45
C ASP A 5 -26.18 23.66 43.86
N VAL A 6 -25.59 22.59 43.32
CA VAL A 6 -26.28 21.52 42.62
C VAL A 6 -26.60 20.32 43.52
N LEU A 7 -25.71 19.98 44.46
CA LEU A 7 -25.84 18.87 45.42
C LEU A 7 -26.52 19.34 46.69
N LYS A 8 -27.76 19.00 46.88
CA LYS A 8 -28.51 19.31 48.11
C LYS A 8 -28.31 18.19 49.14
N GLU A 9 -28.31 18.56 50.43
CA GLU A 9 -28.27 17.61 51.52
C GLU A 9 -29.48 16.63 51.45
N GLY A 10 -29.20 15.33 51.57
CA GLY A 10 -30.21 14.28 51.43
C GLY A 10 -30.45 13.77 50.01
N ALA A 11 -29.82 14.35 48.98
CA ALA A 11 -29.94 13.84 47.63
C ALA A 11 -29.07 12.56 47.42
N TRP A 12 -29.65 11.55 46.75
CA TRP A 12 -28.88 10.39 46.29
C TRP A 12 -28.08 10.78 45.04
N VAL A 13 -26.79 10.54 45.08
CA VAL A 13 -25.91 10.90 43.96
C VAL A 13 -25.03 9.71 43.58
N MET A 14 -24.99 9.39 42.31
CA MET A 14 -24.01 8.47 41.74
C MET A 14 -22.85 9.29 41.17
N MET A 15 -21.62 8.98 41.58
CA MET A 15 -20.42 9.66 41.13
C MET A 15 -19.44 8.67 40.51
N ALA A 16 -18.85 9.06 39.38
CA ALA A 16 -17.71 8.40 38.77
C ALA A 16 -16.53 9.36 38.76
N GLY A 17 -15.35 8.90 39.15
CA GLY A 17 -14.19 9.76 39.22
C GLY A 17 -12.91 9.03 39.62
N ARG A 18 -11.84 9.79 39.76
CA ARG A 18 -10.54 9.29 40.16
C ARG A 18 -10.38 9.38 41.68
N VAL A 19 -9.98 8.27 42.27
CA VAL A 19 -9.59 8.26 43.70
C VAL A 19 -8.16 8.76 43.82
N VAL A 20 -7.94 9.80 44.60
CA VAL A 20 -6.63 10.42 44.86
C VAL A 20 -6.33 10.41 46.35
N ALA A 21 -5.05 10.32 46.68
CA ALA A 21 -4.60 10.45 48.05
C ALA A 21 -4.74 11.91 48.50
N GLY A 22 -5.41 12.11 49.64
CA GLY A 22 -5.53 13.45 50.25
C GLY A 22 -4.27 13.90 51.00
N ARG A 23 -4.38 14.96 51.80
CA ARG A 23 -3.24 15.55 52.51
C ARG A 23 -2.55 14.61 53.51
N ARG A 24 -3.24 13.58 54.00
CA ARG A 24 -2.72 12.52 54.89
C ARG A 24 -2.31 11.23 54.18
N GLY A 25 -2.09 11.30 52.84
CA GLY A 25 -1.75 10.14 52.03
C GLY A 25 -2.95 9.21 51.80
N TRP A 26 -2.70 7.91 51.64
CA TRP A 26 -3.71 6.88 51.34
C TRP A 26 -4.69 6.61 52.50
N THR A 27 -4.49 7.24 53.67
CA THR A 27 -5.43 7.21 54.78
C THR A 27 -6.53 8.27 54.70
N ASP A 28 -6.37 9.26 53.77
CA ASP A 28 -7.34 10.32 53.48
C ASP A 28 -7.63 10.25 51.97
N LEU A 29 -8.57 9.37 51.59
CA LEU A 29 -8.94 9.21 50.18
C LEU A 29 -9.97 10.25 49.76
N ARG A 30 -9.73 10.88 48.62
CA ARG A 30 -10.65 11.82 48.00
C ARG A 30 -11.07 11.33 46.64
N LEU A 31 -12.36 11.46 46.31
CA LEU A 31 -12.90 11.24 45.00
C LEU A 31 -12.91 12.58 44.24
N GLU A 32 -12.16 12.65 43.14
CA GLU A 32 -12.28 13.75 42.18
C GLU A 32 -13.30 13.33 41.13
N PRO A 33 -14.57 13.84 41.23
CA PRO A 33 -15.62 13.38 40.33
C PRO A 33 -15.38 13.93 38.92
N THR A 34 -15.32 13.04 37.94
CA THR A 34 -15.32 13.41 36.53
C THR A 34 -16.75 13.52 35.99
N GLN A 35 -17.68 12.75 36.58
CA GLN A 35 -19.10 12.76 36.26
C GLN A 35 -19.92 12.46 37.51
N PHE A 36 -21.10 13.06 37.60
CA PHE A 36 -22.09 12.75 38.62
C PHE A 36 -23.52 12.85 38.09
N GLU A 37 -24.43 12.13 38.73
CA GLU A 37 -25.86 12.17 38.44
C GLU A 37 -26.64 12.13 39.74
N ILE A 38 -27.66 13.03 39.86
CA ILE A 38 -28.56 13.07 41.02
C ILE A 38 -29.68 12.11 40.72
N LEU A 39 -29.95 11.17 41.64
CA LEU A 39 -30.97 10.16 41.51
C LEU A 39 -32.29 10.73 42.06
N SER A 40 -33.32 10.78 41.27
CA SER A 40 -34.65 11.32 41.64
C SER A 40 -35.55 10.34 42.38
N GLY A 41 -35.01 9.21 42.86
CA GLY A 41 -35.76 8.28 43.76
C GLY A 41 -36.72 7.30 43.11
N GLN A 42 -36.96 7.38 41.81
CA GLN A 42 -37.59 6.33 41.01
C GLN A 42 -36.54 5.70 40.12
N GLU A 43 -36.74 4.47 39.65
CA GLU A 43 -35.85 3.75 38.71
C GLU A 43 -35.72 4.49 37.36
N ASP A 44 -35.35 5.76 37.41
CA ASP A 44 -34.98 6.51 36.23
C ASP A 44 -33.72 5.84 35.62
N GLU A 45 -33.84 5.45 34.37
CA GLU A 45 -32.70 4.88 33.62
C GLU A 45 -31.50 5.83 33.72
N LEU A 46 -30.48 5.40 34.47
CA LEU A 46 -29.25 6.17 34.64
C LEU A 46 -28.62 6.38 33.26
N LEU A 47 -28.58 7.63 32.80
CA LEU A 47 -28.12 7.95 31.45
C LEU A 47 -26.63 8.30 31.40
N HIS A 48 -26.09 8.83 32.48
CA HIS A 48 -24.74 9.39 32.48
C HIS A 48 -23.74 8.61 33.33
N VAL A 49 -24.20 7.84 34.28
CA VAL A 49 -23.39 7.03 35.21
C VAL A 49 -24.06 5.65 35.45
N GLY A 50 -23.31 4.70 35.99
CA GLY A 50 -23.81 3.36 36.29
C GLY A 50 -23.95 2.44 35.07
N ARG A 51 -23.57 2.89 33.88
CA ARG A 51 -23.60 2.12 32.61
C ARG A 51 -22.46 2.54 31.70
N ILE A 52 -22.25 1.78 30.63
CA ILE A 52 -21.36 2.18 29.53
C ILE A 52 -22.04 3.34 28.78
N VAL A 53 -21.34 4.46 28.67
CA VAL A 53 -21.86 5.69 28.04
C VAL A 53 -20.95 6.16 26.92
N PRO A 54 -21.51 6.68 25.81
CA PRO A 54 -20.72 7.26 24.74
C PRO A 54 -20.12 8.60 25.15
N ILE A 55 -18.89 8.87 24.68
CA ILE A 55 -18.23 10.17 24.80
C ILE A 55 -18.30 10.84 23.43
N TYR A 56 -19.07 11.91 23.34
CA TYR A 56 -19.21 12.70 22.11
C TYR A 56 -18.20 13.86 22.11
N HIS A 57 -17.73 14.23 20.92
CA HIS A 57 -16.93 15.45 20.76
C HIS A 57 -17.75 16.68 21.14
N GLU A 58 -17.20 17.48 22.03
CA GLU A 58 -17.82 18.71 22.47
C GLU A 58 -17.56 19.84 21.48
N THR A 59 -18.57 20.66 21.26
CA THR A 59 -18.50 21.88 20.46
C THR A 59 -19.00 23.06 21.28
N LYS A 60 -18.73 24.29 20.86
CA LYS A 60 -19.17 25.48 21.57
C LYS A 60 -20.70 25.47 21.74
N GLY A 61 -21.17 25.40 23.00
CA GLY A 61 -22.59 25.36 23.35
C GLY A 61 -23.22 23.97 23.43
N TRP A 62 -22.46 22.89 23.09
CA TRP A 62 -22.96 21.51 23.14
C TRP A 62 -21.98 20.60 23.89
N THR A 63 -22.43 20.08 25.03
CA THR A 63 -21.66 19.15 25.85
C THR A 63 -21.97 17.69 25.49
N SER A 64 -21.03 16.77 25.79
CA SER A 64 -21.24 15.33 25.62
C SER A 64 -22.49 14.83 26.37
N ARG A 65 -22.82 15.44 27.53
CA ARG A 65 -24.03 15.12 28.30
C ARG A 65 -25.32 15.47 27.55
N GLN A 66 -25.39 16.67 26.96
CA GLN A 66 -26.55 17.09 26.16
C GLN A 66 -26.72 16.21 24.93
N MET A 67 -25.62 15.83 24.26
CA MET A 67 -25.66 14.90 23.13
C MET A 67 -26.18 13.51 23.53
N ARG A 68 -25.84 12.98 24.72
CA ARG A 68 -26.39 11.69 25.19
C ARG A 68 -27.90 11.74 25.34
N VAL A 69 -28.45 12.81 25.98
CA VAL A 69 -29.90 13.00 26.15
C VAL A 69 -30.60 13.04 24.79
N LEU A 70 -30.04 13.83 23.85
CA LEU A 70 -30.60 13.95 22.51
C LEU A 70 -30.59 12.60 21.78
N MET A 71 -29.46 11.91 21.79
CA MET A 71 -29.30 10.63 21.08
C MET A 71 -30.17 9.52 21.69
N GLN A 72 -30.30 9.48 23.01
CA GLN A 72 -31.20 8.52 23.65
C GLN A 72 -32.65 8.75 23.22
N GLY A 73 -33.15 10.00 23.28
CA GLY A 73 -34.53 10.33 22.86
C GLY A 73 -34.80 9.98 21.39
N LEU A 74 -33.81 10.26 20.51
CA LEU A 74 -33.92 9.93 19.09
C LEU A 74 -33.94 8.41 18.86
N LEU A 75 -33.06 7.67 19.50
CA LEU A 75 -32.90 6.23 19.27
C LEU A 75 -34.03 5.42 19.92
N ALA A 76 -34.49 5.80 21.11
CA ALA A 76 -35.61 5.13 21.78
C ALA A 76 -36.91 5.18 20.96
N GLY A 77 -37.14 6.30 20.27
CA GLY A 77 -38.37 6.47 19.50
C GLY A 77 -38.28 6.06 18.02
N ARG A 78 -37.09 6.15 17.40
CA ARG A 78 -36.99 6.10 15.94
C ARG A 78 -35.92 5.12 15.40
N ALA A 79 -35.22 4.37 16.24
CA ALA A 79 -34.24 3.41 15.75
C ALA A 79 -34.86 2.34 14.84
N ALA A 80 -36.11 1.93 15.13
CA ALA A 80 -36.82 0.94 14.32
C ALA A 80 -37.29 1.48 12.95
N GLU A 81 -37.38 2.80 12.78
CA GLU A 81 -37.77 3.45 11.52
C GLU A 81 -36.60 3.59 10.53
N LEU A 82 -35.38 3.29 10.98
CA LEU A 82 -34.21 3.37 10.11
C LEU A 82 -34.31 2.37 8.96
N ALA A 83 -34.19 2.88 7.75
CA ALA A 83 -34.29 2.07 6.54
C ALA A 83 -33.17 1.04 6.46
N GLU A 84 -33.55 -0.24 6.38
CA GLU A 84 -32.61 -1.34 6.23
C GLU A 84 -32.04 -1.35 4.80
N VAL A 85 -30.73 -1.34 4.70
CA VAL A 85 -30.01 -1.35 3.41
C VAL A 85 -29.68 -2.78 2.98
N LEU A 86 -29.28 -3.63 3.93
CA LEU A 86 -28.87 -5.00 3.62
C LEU A 86 -30.09 -5.90 3.38
N PRO A 87 -30.11 -6.69 2.29
CA PRO A 87 -31.14 -7.71 2.07
C PRO A 87 -31.26 -8.66 3.26
N LEU A 88 -32.50 -9.06 3.58
CA LEU A 88 -32.77 -9.96 4.71
C LEU A 88 -32.01 -11.29 4.60
N SER A 89 -31.85 -11.83 3.38
CA SER A 89 -31.10 -13.04 3.12
C SER A 89 -29.63 -12.93 3.53
N ILE A 90 -28.97 -11.80 3.26
CA ILE A 90 -27.58 -11.53 3.65
C ILE A 90 -27.49 -11.37 5.16
N ARG A 91 -28.39 -10.60 5.77
CA ARG A 91 -28.42 -10.43 7.23
C ARG A 91 -28.59 -11.75 7.97
N ALA A 92 -29.51 -12.59 7.52
CA ALA A 92 -29.78 -13.90 8.14
C ALA A 92 -28.56 -14.84 8.00
N ARG A 93 -27.94 -14.91 6.79
CA ARG A 93 -26.79 -15.75 6.52
C ARG A 93 -25.58 -15.42 7.42
N HIS A 94 -25.34 -14.15 7.63
CA HIS A 94 -24.19 -13.68 8.41
C HIS A 94 -24.53 -13.31 9.85
N ARG A 95 -25.77 -13.55 10.29
CA ARG A 95 -26.26 -13.26 11.66
C ARG A 95 -26.00 -11.80 12.04
N LEU A 96 -26.33 -10.87 11.13
CA LEU A 96 -26.15 -9.43 11.34
C LEU A 96 -27.40 -8.83 11.97
N LEU A 97 -27.19 -7.93 12.93
CA LEU A 97 -28.27 -7.20 13.60
C LEU A 97 -29.05 -6.31 12.59
N PRO A 98 -30.32 -6.00 12.88
CA PRO A 98 -31.01 -4.89 12.21
C PRO A 98 -30.26 -3.57 12.40
N ILE A 99 -30.35 -2.64 11.43
CA ILE A 99 -29.60 -1.37 11.48
C ILE A 99 -29.92 -0.54 12.73
N GLY A 100 -31.20 -0.45 13.08
CA GLY A 100 -31.65 0.31 14.26
C GLY A 100 -31.08 -0.23 15.56
N GLU A 101 -31.10 -1.55 15.73
CA GLU A 101 -30.54 -2.22 16.90
C GLU A 101 -29.01 -2.04 16.96
N ALA A 102 -28.31 -2.15 15.83
CA ALA A 102 -26.88 -1.94 15.77
C ALA A 102 -26.48 -0.52 16.17
N ILE A 103 -27.18 0.50 15.67
CA ILE A 103 -26.92 1.89 16.03
C ILE A 103 -27.22 2.12 17.51
N GLN A 104 -28.33 1.59 18.01
CA GLN A 104 -28.68 1.71 19.42
C GLN A 104 -27.61 1.09 20.32
N GLN A 105 -27.13 -0.13 19.99
CA GLN A 105 -26.10 -0.81 20.79
C GLN A 105 -24.71 -0.15 20.70
N VAL A 106 -24.37 0.54 19.62
CA VAL A 106 -23.11 1.31 19.54
C VAL A 106 -23.16 2.55 20.42
N HIS A 107 -24.29 3.22 20.48
CA HIS A 107 -24.48 4.41 21.32
C HIS A 107 -24.74 4.06 22.80
N PHE A 108 -25.52 3.02 23.04
CA PHE A 108 -25.93 2.60 24.38
C PHE A 108 -25.77 1.07 24.50
N PRO A 109 -24.52 0.59 24.71
CA PRO A 109 -24.26 -0.85 24.82
C PRO A 109 -25.04 -1.48 25.99
N PRO A 110 -25.54 -2.70 25.84
CA PRO A 110 -26.11 -3.46 26.96
C PRO A 110 -25.10 -3.62 28.12
N PRO A 111 -25.55 -3.68 29.37
CA PRO A 111 -24.66 -3.79 30.54
C PRO A 111 -23.70 -4.99 30.49
N GLN A 112 -24.10 -6.08 29.82
CA GLN A 112 -23.32 -7.32 29.70
C GLN A 112 -22.32 -7.29 28.53
N THR A 113 -22.21 -6.17 27.81
CA THR A 113 -21.28 -6.06 26.67
C THR A 113 -19.85 -6.22 27.12
N ASP A 114 -19.10 -7.08 26.45
CA ASP A 114 -17.66 -7.26 26.68
C ASP A 114 -16.92 -5.97 26.37
N LEU A 115 -16.31 -5.37 27.39
CA LEU A 115 -15.55 -4.12 27.28
C LEU A 115 -14.37 -4.26 26.35
N ALA A 116 -13.69 -5.41 26.37
CA ALA A 116 -12.55 -5.64 25.48
C ALA A 116 -12.98 -5.76 24.00
N ALA A 117 -14.17 -6.31 23.73
CA ALA A 117 -14.75 -6.33 22.39
C ALA A 117 -15.21 -4.94 21.95
N LEU A 118 -15.72 -4.13 22.89
CA LEU A 118 -16.13 -2.75 22.64
C LEU A 118 -14.91 -1.88 22.26
N ASP A 119 -13.85 -1.92 23.07
CA ASP A 119 -12.60 -1.17 22.82
C ASP A 119 -11.96 -1.55 21.48
N ARG A 120 -12.01 -2.83 21.13
CA ARG A 120 -11.52 -3.30 19.83
C ARG A 120 -12.47 -3.01 18.68
N GLY A 121 -13.70 -2.56 18.93
CA GLY A 121 -14.71 -2.29 17.90
C GLY A 121 -15.19 -3.55 17.17
N VAL A 122 -15.31 -4.70 17.88
CA VAL A 122 -15.67 -6.01 17.28
C VAL A 122 -16.99 -6.59 17.82
N THR A 123 -17.82 -5.78 18.48
CA THR A 123 -19.14 -6.24 18.93
C THR A 123 -20.05 -6.55 17.74
N ALA A 124 -21.17 -7.23 17.97
CA ALA A 124 -22.17 -7.52 16.94
C ALA A 124 -22.66 -6.25 16.22
N ALA A 125 -22.80 -5.16 16.95
CA ALA A 125 -23.19 -3.85 16.40
C ALA A 125 -22.10 -3.26 15.50
N HIS A 126 -20.83 -3.27 15.93
CA HIS A 126 -19.71 -2.83 15.10
C HIS A 126 -19.59 -3.70 13.84
N ARG A 127 -19.70 -5.02 13.98
CA ARG A 127 -19.68 -5.96 12.87
C ARG A 127 -20.77 -5.66 11.83
N ARG A 128 -21.98 -5.32 12.27
CA ARG A 128 -23.10 -4.96 11.39
C ARG A 128 -22.79 -3.71 10.58
N LEU A 129 -22.31 -2.65 11.25
CA LEU A 129 -22.02 -1.37 10.59
C LEU A 129 -20.81 -1.48 9.64
N ALA A 130 -19.76 -2.16 10.08
CA ALA A 130 -18.59 -2.40 9.24
C ALA A 130 -18.92 -3.24 8.00
N PHE A 131 -19.72 -4.29 8.15
CA PHE A 131 -20.13 -5.13 7.03
C PHE A 131 -20.91 -4.32 5.98
N GLU A 132 -21.84 -3.47 6.38
CA GLU A 132 -22.59 -2.63 5.44
C GLU A 132 -21.70 -1.69 4.65
N GLU A 133 -20.77 -1.01 5.32
CA GLU A 133 -19.82 -0.11 4.64
C GLU A 133 -18.98 -0.84 3.60
N LEU A 134 -18.45 -2.01 3.99
CA LEU A 134 -17.62 -2.84 3.11
C LEU A 134 -18.45 -3.45 1.97
N PHE A 135 -19.65 -3.90 2.24
CA PHE A 135 -20.55 -4.47 1.24
C PHE A 135 -20.95 -3.45 0.17
N LEU A 136 -21.32 -2.24 0.58
CA LEU A 136 -21.63 -1.16 -0.36
C LEU A 136 -20.43 -0.81 -1.24
N LEU A 137 -19.23 -0.75 -0.66
CA LEU A 137 -17.99 -0.52 -1.40
C LEU A 137 -17.73 -1.63 -2.43
N GLN A 138 -17.80 -2.89 -1.98
CA GLN A 138 -17.57 -4.03 -2.87
C GLN A 138 -18.61 -4.12 -3.98
N THR A 139 -19.88 -3.80 -3.68
CA THR A 139 -20.94 -3.75 -4.69
C THR A 139 -20.63 -2.71 -5.77
N ALA A 140 -20.19 -1.51 -5.38
CA ALA A 140 -19.82 -0.48 -6.36
C ALA A 140 -18.64 -0.92 -7.24
N MET A 141 -17.64 -1.58 -6.65
CA MET A 141 -16.48 -2.08 -7.38
C MET A 141 -16.83 -3.23 -8.35
N VAL A 142 -17.67 -4.18 -7.91
CA VAL A 142 -18.12 -5.29 -8.76
C VAL A 142 -18.97 -4.80 -9.93
N LEU A 143 -19.86 -3.84 -9.71
CA LEU A 143 -20.66 -3.22 -10.79
C LEU A 143 -19.74 -2.57 -11.83
N ARG A 144 -18.73 -1.84 -11.38
CA ARG A 144 -17.75 -1.21 -12.26
C ARG A 144 -16.94 -2.27 -13.04
N GLN A 145 -16.47 -3.31 -12.36
CA GLN A 145 -15.74 -4.40 -13.01
C GLN A 145 -16.61 -5.08 -14.09
N GLN A 146 -17.93 -5.22 -13.85
CA GLN A 146 -18.83 -5.76 -14.87
C GLN A 146 -18.99 -4.82 -16.06
N GLN A 147 -19.13 -3.53 -15.86
CA GLN A 147 -19.21 -2.56 -16.96
C GLN A 147 -17.97 -2.61 -17.85
N VAL A 148 -16.78 -2.75 -17.28
CA VAL A 148 -15.54 -2.94 -18.03
C VAL A 148 -15.52 -4.30 -18.74
N LYS A 149 -16.03 -5.36 -18.10
CA LYS A 149 -16.07 -6.72 -18.66
C LYS A 149 -17.10 -6.89 -19.78
N ASP A 150 -18.11 -6.04 -19.86
CA ASP A 150 -19.12 -6.05 -20.94
C ASP A 150 -18.59 -5.40 -22.23
N GLU A 151 -17.42 -4.76 -22.19
CA GLU A 151 -16.75 -4.19 -23.34
C GLU A 151 -15.94 -5.25 -24.08
N GLU A 152 -16.10 -5.34 -25.39
CA GLU A 152 -15.28 -6.24 -26.22
C GLU A 152 -14.03 -5.53 -26.73
N LYS A 153 -12.88 -6.22 -26.66
CA LYS A 153 -11.64 -5.77 -27.30
C LYS A 153 -11.55 -6.26 -28.74
N PRO A 154 -10.94 -5.48 -29.66
CA PRO A 154 -10.85 -5.84 -31.07
C PRO A 154 -9.88 -7.01 -31.35
N PHE A 155 -9.00 -7.31 -30.39
CA PHE A 155 -7.95 -8.29 -30.56
C PHE A 155 -8.09 -9.43 -29.55
N ARG A 156 -8.05 -10.67 -30.03
CA ARG A 156 -7.86 -11.87 -29.18
C ARG A 156 -6.46 -12.36 -29.40
N PHE A 157 -5.69 -12.48 -28.35
CA PHE A 157 -4.32 -12.96 -28.45
C PHE A 157 -4.30 -14.49 -28.51
N SER A 158 -3.49 -15.02 -29.43
CA SER A 158 -3.32 -16.47 -29.53
C SER A 158 -2.41 -16.99 -28.43
N PRO A 159 -2.83 -17.99 -27.64
CA PRO A 159 -1.97 -18.60 -26.62
C PRO A 159 -0.85 -19.47 -27.21
N HIS A 160 -0.92 -19.77 -28.54
CA HIS A 160 -0.01 -20.68 -29.20
C HIS A 160 0.89 -19.98 -30.24
N VAL A 161 1.36 -18.78 -29.97
CA VAL A 161 2.33 -18.10 -30.84
C VAL A 161 3.69 -18.82 -30.77
N PRO A 162 4.33 -19.11 -31.91
CA PRO A 162 5.60 -19.86 -31.97
C PRO A 162 6.74 -19.15 -31.23
N GLU A 163 6.68 -17.82 -31.10
CA GLU A 163 7.66 -16.97 -30.39
C GLU A 163 7.73 -17.28 -28.90
N LEU A 164 6.63 -17.69 -28.26
CA LEU A 164 6.65 -18.13 -26.85
C LEU A 164 7.50 -19.38 -26.66
N LYS A 165 7.44 -20.32 -27.59
CA LYS A 165 8.29 -21.52 -27.54
C LYS A 165 9.76 -21.17 -27.76
N LYS A 166 10.06 -20.26 -28.69
CA LYS A 166 11.43 -19.74 -28.90
C LYS A 166 11.93 -19.03 -27.64
N LEU A 167 11.10 -18.17 -27.02
CA LEU A 167 11.45 -17.50 -25.78
C LEU A 167 11.84 -18.48 -24.68
N SER A 168 11.03 -19.53 -24.47
CA SER A 168 11.33 -20.54 -23.44
C SER A 168 12.65 -21.30 -23.69
N GLN A 169 13.10 -21.39 -24.93
CA GLN A 169 14.40 -22.00 -25.28
C GLN A 169 15.60 -21.07 -25.07
N ILE A 170 15.39 -19.76 -25.20
CA ILE A 170 16.45 -18.74 -25.08
C ILE A 170 16.69 -18.36 -23.63
N LEU A 171 15.64 -18.43 -22.78
CA LEU A 171 15.77 -18.08 -21.36
C LEU A 171 16.75 -19.05 -20.66
N PRO A 172 17.75 -18.54 -19.90
CA PRO A 172 18.74 -19.36 -19.22
C PRO A 172 18.19 -20.07 -17.96
N PHE A 173 16.91 -19.99 -17.70
CA PHE A 173 16.22 -20.57 -16.55
C PHE A 173 14.76 -20.93 -16.90
N SER A 174 14.18 -21.84 -16.14
CA SER A 174 12.75 -22.14 -16.20
C SER A 174 11.98 -21.25 -15.24
N LEU A 175 10.71 -20.97 -15.56
CA LEU A 175 9.80 -20.26 -14.65
C LEU A 175 9.60 -21.07 -13.36
N THR A 176 9.47 -20.39 -12.24
CA THR A 176 9.02 -21.01 -10.97
C THR A 176 7.55 -21.41 -11.07
N ALA A 177 7.10 -22.34 -10.22
CA ALA A 177 5.70 -22.75 -10.19
C ALA A 177 4.72 -21.56 -9.98
N ALA A 178 5.13 -20.55 -9.18
CA ALA A 178 4.34 -19.35 -8.96
C ALA A 178 4.29 -18.46 -10.22
N GLN A 179 5.42 -18.28 -10.92
CA GLN A 179 5.48 -17.54 -12.18
C GLN A 179 4.66 -18.23 -13.28
N GLU A 180 4.73 -19.57 -13.37
CA GLU A 180 3.93 -20.34 -14.33
C GLU A 180 2.43 -20.23 -14.04
N ARG A 181 2.02 -20.29 -12.78
CA ARG A 181 0.62 -20.10 -12.39
C ARG A 181 0.12 -18.72 -12.82
N VAL A 182 0.86 -17.67 -12.48
CA VAL A 182 0.49 -16.29 -12.83
C VAL A 182 0.52 -16.09 -14.35
N TRP A 183 1.48 -16.66 -15.05
CA TRP A 183 1.52 -16.63 -16.51
C TRP A 183 0.28 -17.29 -17.14
N ARG A 184 -0.14 -18.45 -16.64
CA ARG A 184 -1.37 -19.12 -17.14
C ARG A 184 -2.63 -18.27 -16.92
N GLU A 185 -2.73 -17.58 -15.79
CA GLU A 185 -3.83 -16.65 -15.51
C GLU A 185 -3.85 -15.49 -16.52
N ILE A 186 -2.70 -14.87 -16.79
CA ILE A 186 -2.55 -13.78 -17.76
C ILE A 186 -2.87 -14.30 -19.17
N GLN A 187 -2.32 -15.45 -19.56
CA GLN A 187 -2.54 -16.07 -20.87
C GLN A 187 -4.03 -16.36 -21.12
N ALA A 188 -4.73 -16.87 -20.10
CA ALA A 188 -6.16 -17.13 -20.18
C ALA A 188 -6.96 -15.83 -20.39
N ASP A 189 -6.67 -14.77 -19.66
CA ASP A 189 -7.35 -13.49 -19.82
C ASP A 189 -7.09 -12.86 -21.18
N MET A 190 -5.83 -12.85 -21.62
CA MET A 190 -5.44 -12.29 -22.92
C MET A 190 -6.13 -13.01 -24.09
N ALA A 191 -6.41 -14.30 -23.97
CA ALA A 191 -7.09 -15.09 -24.99
C ALA A 191 -8.60 -14.82 -25.08
N THR A 192 -9.21 -14.16 -24.09
CA THR A 192 -10.64 -13.83 -24.12
C THR A 192 -10.96 -12.65 -25.04
N SER A 193 -12.26 -12.43 -25.32
CA SER A 193 -12.74 -11.23 -26.04
C SER A 193 -12.85 -9.99 -25.16
N ARG A 194 -12.62 -10.12 -23.85
CA ARG A 194 -12.73 -9.04 -22.87
C ARG A 194 -11.36 -8.45 -22.59
N PRO A 195 -11.24 -7.14 -22.39
CA PRO A 195 -9.98 -6.53 -22.00
C PRO A 195 -9.48 -7.11 -20.66
N MET A 196 -8.22 -7.54 -20.63
CA MET A 196 -7.57 -7.92 -19.38
C MET A 196 -7.22 -6.65 -18.59
N ASN A 197 -7.52 -6.65 -17.30
CA ASN A 197 -7.08 -5.61 -16.37
C ASN A 197 -6.55 -6.30 -15.11
N ARG A 198 -5.24 -6.58 -15.07
CA ARG A 198 -4.65 -7.45 -14.04
C ARG A 198 -3.47 -6.81 -13.32
N LEU A 199 -3.45 -6.97 -12.00
CA LEU A 199 -2.34 -6.61 -11.13
C LEU A 199 -1.48 -7.84 -10.81
N VAL A 200 -0.21 -7.81 -11.18
CA VAL A 200 0.79 -8.79 -10.75
C VAL A 200 1.58 -8.23 -9.59
N GLN A 201 1.42 -8.87 -8.47
CA GLN A 201 2.04 -8.50 -7.21
C GLN A 201 3.07 -9.54 -6.80
N GLY A 202 4.20 -9.10 -6.23
CA GLY A 202 5.22 -10.00 -5.73
C GLY A 202 6.42 -9.24 -5.21
N ASP A 203 7.19 -9.87 -4.36
CA ASP A 203 8.36 -9.27 -3.72
C ASP A 203 9.41 -8.80 -4.72
N VAL A 204 10.35 -7.96 -4.26
CA VAL A 204 11.47 -7.50 -5.08
C VAL A 204 12.29 -8.70 -5.57
N GLY A 205 12.44 -8.80 -6.89
CA GLY A 205 13.21 -9.88 -7.52
C GLY A 205 12.51 -11.23 -7.61
N CYS A 206 11.18 -11.32 -7.42
CA CYS A 206 10.41 -12.55 -7.68
C CYS A 206 10.20 -12.85 -9.18
N GLY A 207 10.68 -11.97 -10.08
CA GLY A 207 10.65 -12.19 -11.53
C GLY A 207 9.38 -11.71 -12.23
N LYS A 208 8.72 -10.65 -11.76
CA LYS A 208 7.57 -10.02 -12.44
C LYS A 208 7.86 -9.68 -13.91
N THR A 209 9.05 -9.16 -14.18
CA THR A 209 9.48 -8.75 -15.53
C THR A 209 9.51 -9.90 -16.53
N VAL A 210 9.88 -11.12 -16.10
CA VAL A 210 9.86 -12.26 -17.02
C VAL A 210 8.44 -12.71 -17.35
N VAL A 211 7.51 -12.60 -16.41
CA VAL A 211 6.08 -12.85 -16.66
C VAL A 211 5.52 -11.82 -17.64
N ALA A 212 5.85 -10.54 -17.44
CA ALA A 212 5.50 -9.47 -18.37
C ALA A 212 6.09 -9.70 -19.78
N LEU A 213 7.35 -10.18 -19.87
CA LEU A 213 7.97 -10.51 -21.16
C LEU A 213 7.17 -11.55 -21.94
N HIS A 214 6.65 -12.59 -21.28
CA HIS A 214 5.79 -13.57 -21.93
C HIS A 214 4.50 -12.93 -22.49
N ALA A 215 3.89 -11.99 -21.73
CA ALA A 215 2.72 -11.26 -22.19
C ALA A 215 3.04 -10.34 -23.40
N LEU A 216 4.19 -9.65 -23.36
CA LEU A 216 4.66 -8.82 -24.49
C LEU A 216 4.85 -9.68 -25.75
N VAL A 217 5.52 -10.83 -25.62
CA VAL A 217 5.77 -11.74 -26.75
C VAL A 217 4.47 -12.32 -27.30
N MET A 218 3.51 -12.70 -26.43
CA MET A 218 2.20 -13.20 -26.85
C MET A 218 1.42 -12.15 -27.66
N ALA A 219 1.41 -10.90 -27.20
CA ALA A 219 0.73 -9.81 -27.87
C ALA A 219 1.38 -9.48 -29.23
N CYS A 220 2.72 -9.39 -29.27
CA CYS A 220 3.45 -9.12 -30.50
C CYS A 220 3.30 -10.26 -31.52
N GLY A 221 3.39 -11.53 -31.08
CA GLY A 221 3.17 -12.71 -31.95
C GLY A 221 1.75 -12.81 -32.46
N SER A 222 0.79 -12.13 -31.84
CA SER A 222 -0.59 -11.98 -32.32
C SER A 222 -0.81 -10.77 -33.23
N GLY A 223 0.27 -10.06 -33.64
CA GLY A 223 0.23 -8.93 -34.57
C GLY A 223 -0.12 -7.58 -33.93
N CYS A 224 0.02 -7.43 -32.63
CA CYS A 224 -0.21 -6.17 -31.91
C CYS A 224 1.10 -5.54 -31.43
N GLN A 225 1.05 -4.25 -31.19
CA GLN A 225 2.12 -3.52 -30.51
C GLN A 225 1.88 -3.53 -28.99
N THR A 226 2.96 -3.34 -28.24
CA THR A 226 2.93 -3.32 -26.77
C THR A 226 3.70 -2.13 -26.23
N ALA A 227 3.27 -1.63 -25.06
CA ALA A 227 3.95 -0.55 -24.36
C ALA A 227 4.30 -0.98 -22.92
N LEU A 228 5.56 -0.81 -22.51
CA LEU A 228 6.00 -0.99 -21.12
C LEU A 228 6.39 0.35 -20.55
N MET A 229 5.64 0.82 -19.56
CA MET A 229 5.84 2.09 -18.91
C MET A 229 6.52 1.91 -17.55
N ALA A 230 7.65 2.61 -17.35
CA ALA A 230 8.41 2.64 -16.12
C ALA A 230 8.41 4.05 -15.50
N PRO A 231 8.49 4.20 -14.17
CA PRO A 231 8.36 5.49 -13.49
C PRO A 231 9.54 6.44 -13.70
N THR A 232 10.71 5.92 -14.03
CA THR A 232 11.93 6.71 -14.22
C THR A 232 12.67 6.30 -15.48
N GLU A 233 13.51 7.21 -16.03
CA GLU A 233 14.33 6.95 -17.20
C GLU A 233 15.31 5.81 -16.97
N ILE A 234 15.97 5.78 -15.83
CA ILE A 234 16.92 4.71 -15.45
C ILE A 234 16.24 3.33 -15.48
N LEU A 235 15.02 3.24 -14.96
CA LEU A 235 14.28 1.96 -14.97
C LEU A 235 13.82 1.58 -16.37
N ALA A 236 13.39 2.55 -17.17
CA ALA A 236 13.02 2.32 -18.56
C ALA A 236 14.21 1.82 -19.39
N GLU A 237 15.38 2.44 -19.23
CA GLU A 237 16.63 2.00 -19.85
C GLU A 237 17.06 0.60 -19.41
N GLN A 238 16.92 0.31 -18.12
CA GLN A 238 17.24 -1.03 -17.60
C GLN A 238 16.29 -2.09 -18.18
N HIS A 239 14.98 -1.82 -18.24
CA HIS A 239 14.05 -2.72 -18.92
C HIS A 239 14.42 -2.90 -20.39
N TYR A 240 14.75 -1.80 -21.08
CA TYR A 240 15.15 -1.85 -22.47
C TYR A 240 16.41 -2.71 -22.68
N LEU A 241 17.48 -2.47 -21.92
CA LEU A 241 18.74 -3.21 -22.03
C LEU A 241 18.57 -4.71 -21.71
N ASN A 242 17.70 -5.05 -20.77
CA ASN A 242 17.46 -6.44 -20.38
C ASN A 242 16.52 -7.18 -21.33
N LEU A 243 15.47 -6.51 -21.83
CA LEU A 243 14.43 -7.15 -22.63
C LEU A 243 14.73 -7.13 -24.12
N ARG A 244 15.42 -6.09 -24.63
CA ARG A 244 15.75 -5.95 -26.06
C ARG A 244 16.44 -7.17 -26.65
N PRO A 245 17.53 -7.72 -26.08
CA PRO A 245 18.21 -8.88 -26.66
C PRO A 245 17.28 -10.10 -26.77
N LEU A 246 16.39 -10.30 -25.80
CA LEU A 246 15.43 -11.42 -25.79
C LEU A 246 14.31 -11.21 -26.81
N LEU A 247 13.81 -9.98 -26.95
CA LEU A 247 12.79 -9.62 -27.91
C LEU A 247 13.32 -9.70 -29.35
N GLU A 248 14.52 -9.20 -29.63
CA GLU A 248 15.16 -9.30 -30.94
C GLU A 248 15.46 -10.76 -31.33
N ALA A 249 15.86 -11.60 -30.38
CA ALA A 249 16.10 -13.03 -30.62
C ALA A 249 14.83 -13.80 -30.99
N VAL A 250 13.67 -13.36 -30.57
CA VAL A 250 12.38 -13.93 -30.99
C VAL A 250 11.76 -13.22 -32.20
N GLY A 251 12.39 -12.15 -32.71
CA GLY A 251 12.03 -11.46 -33.95
C GLY A 251 11.26 -10.16 -33.77
N PHE A 252 11.22 -9.56 -32.58
CA PHE A 252 10.51 -8.30 -32.30
C PHE A 252 11.45 -7.15 -32.04
N LYS A 253 11.17 -6.00 -32.66
CA LYS A 253 11.93 -4.77 -32.51
C LYS A 253 11.43 -3.99 -31.30
N ALA A 254 12.34 -3.71 -30.36
CA ALA A 254 12.08 -2.86 -29.20
C ALA A 254 12.69 -1.45 -29.38
N VAL A 255 11.99 -0.44 -28.92
CA VAL A 255 12.45 0.96 -28.91
C VAL A 255 12.34 1.56 -27.52
N LEU A 256 13.27 2.47 -27.19
CA LEU A 256 13.26 3.21 -25.93
C LEU A 256 12.77 4.64 -26.19
N LEU A 257 11.82 5.11 -25.35
CA LEU A 257 11.30 6.47 -25.40
C LEU A 257 11.31 7.11 -24.01
N THR A 258 12.25 8.01 -23.78
CA THR A 258 12.37 8.81 -22.56
C THR A 258 12.30 10.30 -22.88
N SER A 259 12.23 11.16 -21.84
CA SER A 259 12.23 12.61 -22.03
C SER A 259 13.60 13.17 -22.39
N GLY A 260 14.66 12.48 -21.95
CA GLY A 260 16.04 12.73 -22.36
C GLY A 260 16.30 12.24 -23.77
N GLY A 261 17.27 12.73 -24.47
CA GLY A 261 17.64 12.29 -25.81
C GLY A 261 17.42 13.35 -26.89
N LYS A 262 18.09 13.15 -28.03
CA LYS A 262 18.05 14.10 -29.15
C LYS A 262 16.68 14.09 -29.83
N ALA A 263 16.17 15.26 -30.22
CA ALA A 263 14.87 15.37 -30.87
C ALA A 263 14.76 14.53 -32.16
N LYS A 264 15.86 14.37 -32.90
CA LYS A 264 15.90 13.54 -34.11
C LYS A 264 15.69 12.06 -33.82
N ASP A 265 16.28 11.54 -32.73
CA ASP A 265 16.16 10.14 -32.34
C ASP A 265 14.73 9.84 -31.88
N ARG A 266 14.11 10.77 -31.14
CA ARG A 266 12.71 10.65 -30.72
C ARG A 266 11.75 10.64 -31.93
N GLN A 267 12.00 11.50 -32.94
CA GLN A 267 11.16 11.51 -34.15
C GLN A 267 11.25 10.20 -34.93
N ALA A 268 12.43 9.58 -34.97
CA ALA A 268 12.60 8.27 -35.60
C ALA A 268 11.78 7.18 -34.85
N VAL A 269 11.79 7.23 -33.50
CA VAL A 269 10.97 6.30 -32.67
C VAL A 269 9.48 6.53 -32.94
N PHE A 270 9.01 7.77 -33.03
CA PHE A 270 7.60 8.06 -33.33
C PHE A 270 7.18 7.46 -34.68
N THR A 271 8.02 7.60 -35.72
CA THR A 271 7.75 7.03 -37.04
C THR A 271 7.68 5.50 -37.00
N GLN A 272 8.62 4.85 -36.30
CA GLN A 272 8.64 3.39 -36.16
C GLN A 272 7.45 2.82 -35.39
N LEU A 273 6.94 3.55 -34.39
CA LEU A 273 5.74 3.16 -33.64
C LEU A 273 4.47 3.36 -34.50
N ALA A 274 4.36 4.50 -35.19
CA ALA A 274 3.21 4.80 -36.04
C ALA A 274 3.10 3.89 -37.28
N SER A 275 4.23 3.39 -37.80
CA SER A 275 4.27 2.44 -38.92
C SER A 275 4.13 0.96 -38.53
N GLY A 276 4.13 0.65 -37.22
CA GLY A 276 4.15 -0.74 -36.75
C GLY A 276 5.51 -1.45 -36.89
N GLU A 277 6.56 -0.75 -37.36
CA GLU A 277 7.91 -1.31 -37.48
C GLU A 277 8.51 -1.70 -36.14
N ALA A 278 8.25 -0.93 -35.07
CA ALA A 278 8.59 -1.28 -33.72
C ALA A 278 7.38 -1.90 -33.01
N GLN A 279 7.52 -3.15 -32.55
CA GLN A 279 6.46 -3.86 -31.86
C GLN A 279 6.40 -3.58 -30.36
N VAL A 280 7.53 -3.25 -29.74
CA VAL A 280 7.61 -3.02 -28.29
C VAL A 280 8.16 -1.63 -28.01
N ALA A 281 7.37 -0.78 -27.34
CA ALA A 281 7.81 0.49 -26.83
C ALA A 281 8.10 0.39 -25.33
N ILE A 282 9.30 0.71 -24.90
CA ILE A 282 9.69 0.80 -23.49
C ILE A 282 9.99 2.26 -23.18
N GLY A 283 9.43 2.82 -22.11
CA GLY A 283 9.67 4.23 -21.81
C GLY A 283 9.04 4.73 -20.51
N THR A 284 9.07 6.03 -20.35
CA THR A 284 8.48 6.73 -19.22
C THR A 284 7.15 7.41 -19.61
N HIS A 285 6.76 8.45 -18.88
CA HIS A 285 5.65 9.33 -19.28
C HIS A 285 5.79 9.93 -20.70
N ALA A 286 6.93 9.81 -21.35
CA ALA A 286 7.11 10.18 -22.74
C ALA A 286 6.18 9.39 -23.69
N LEU A 287 5.83 8.12 -23.33
CA LEU A 287 4.91 7.27 -24.10
C LEU A 287 3.48 7.85 -24.18
N ILE A 288 3.07 8.66 -23.22
CA ILE A 288 1.71 9.27 -23.17
C ILE A 288 1.62 10.62 -23.89
N GLN A 289 2.72 11.17 -24.42
CA GLN A 289 2.72 12.45 -25.14
C GLN A 289 1.84 12.38 -26.40
N LYS A 290 1.15 13.47 -26.73
CA LYS A 290 0.15 13.52 -27.80
C LYS A 290 0.69 13.11 -29.18
N ASN A 291 1.96 13.36 -29.44
CA ASN A 291 2.65 13.06 -30.70
C ASN A 291 3.12 11.59 -30.84
N VAL A 292 2.96 10.77 -29.81
CA VAL A 292 3.21 9.33 -29.90
C VAL A 292 1.94 8.63 -30.39
N ALA A 293 2.01 7.96 -31.52
CA ALA A 293 0.93 7.15 -32.06
C ALA A 293 1.40 5.70 -32.24
N PHE A 294 0.51 4.75 -32.02
CA PHE A 294 0.70 3.34 -32.28
C PHE A 294 -0.21 2.92 -33.43
N ASP A 295 0.23 1.97 -34.26
CA ASP A 295 -0.61 1.37 -35.29
C ASP A 295 -1.68 0.45 -34.67
N LYS A 296 -1.26 -0.47 -33.80
CA LYS A 296 -2.14 -1.46 -33.13
C LYS A 296 -1.71 -1.77 -31.71
N LEU A 297 -1.87 -0.80 -30.79
CA LEU A 297 -1.55 -1.02 -29.39
C LEU A 297 -2.56 -1.99 -28.76
N GLY A 298 -2.11 -3.20 -28.40
CA GLY A 298 -2.95 -4.25 -27.83
C GLY A 298 -2.66 -4.58 -26.37
N LEU A 299 -1.45 -4.25 -25.85
CA LEU A 299 -1.09 -4.50 -24.46
C LEU A 299 -0.31 -3.33 -23.88
N VAL A 300 -0.70 -2.91 -22.68
CA VAL A 300 0.00 -1.93 -21.84
C VAL A 300 0.48 -2.60 -20.57
N VAL A 301 1.78 -2.55 -20.33
CA VAL A 301 2.40 -2.99 -19.07
C VAL A 301 2.84 -1.76 -18.29
N VAL A 302 2.44 -1.64 -17.02
CA VAL A 302 2.80 -0.53 -16.13
C VAL A 302 3.59 -1.08 -14.95
N ASP A 303 4.85 -0.67 -14.81
CA ASP A 303 5.67 -1.07 -13.67
C ASP A 303 5.62 0.00 -12.57
N GLU A 304 5.59 -0.45 -11.29
CA GLU A 304 5.52 0.40 -10.09
C GLU A 304 4.36 1.41 -10.12
N GLN A 305 3.14 0.91 -10.30
CA GLN A 305 1.90 1.68 -10.47
C GLN A 305 1.73 2.85 -9.50
N HIS A 306 2.13 2.67 -8.22
CA HIS A 306 1.95 3.69 -7.18
C HIS A 306 2.68 5.02 -7.46
N LYS A 307 3.59 5.04 -8.43
CA LYS A 307 4.32 6.24 -8.87
C LYS A 307 3.66 6.97 -10.05
N PHE A 308 2.54 6.44 -10.57
CA PHE A 308 1.80 7.05 -11.69
C PHE A 308 0.42 7.56 -11.25
N GLY A 309 0.06 8.74 -11.73
CA GLY A 309 -1.29 9.27 -11.57
C GLY A 309 -2.32 8.53 -12.44
N VAL A 310 -3.58 8.52 -12.00
CA VAL A 310 -4.72 7.89 -12.72
C VAL A 310 -4.86 8.46 -14.13
N LEU A 311 -4.71 9.78 -14.30
CA LEU A 311 -4.81 10.46 -15.60
C LEU A 311 -3.72 10.05 -16.58
N GLN A 312 -2.52 9.77 -16.11
CA GLN A 312 -1.40 9.33 -16.96
C GLN A 312 -1.66 7.95 -17.57
N ARG A 313 -2.23 7.03 -16.79
CA ARG A 313 -2.61 5.70 -17.27
C ARG A 313 -3.71 5.81 -18.33
N LYS A 314 -4.76 6.57 -18.06
CA LYS A 314 -5.83 6.80 -19.03
C LYS A 314 -5.29 7.32 -20.37
N SER A 315 -4.41 8.31 -20.34
CA SER A 315 -3.80 8.87 -21.55
C SER A 315 -3.00 7.85 -22.37
N LEU A 316 -2.46 6.77 -21.74
CA LEU A 316 -1.81 5.70 -22.48
C LEU A 316 -2.83 4.70 -23.04
N LEU A 317 -3.87 4.39 -22.29
CA LEU A 317 -4.95 3.50 -22.73
C LEU A 317 -5.73 4.11 -23.91
N ASP A 318 -5.92 5.43 -23.92
CA ASP A 318 -6.59 6.15 -25.00
C ASP A 318 -5.81 6.13 -26.34
N LYS A 319 -4.53 5.66 -26.34
CA LYS A 319 -3.72 5.48 -27.57
C LYS A 319 -4.00 4.16 -28.30
N GLY A 320 -4.64 3.22 -27.65
CA GLY A 320 -5.11 1.98 -28.22
C GLY A 320 -6.62 1.90 -28.18
N TYR A 321 -7.20 0.99 -28.96
CA TYR A 321 -8.61 0.69 -28.85
C TYR A 321 -8.79 -0.43 -27.81
N ARG A 322 -8.99 -0.06 -26.52
CA ARG A 322 -9.18 -1.00 -25.39
C ARG A 322 -8.07 -2.05 -25.26
N PRO A 323 -6.82 -1.63 -25.06
CA PRO A 323 -5.72 -2.57 -24.89
C PRO A 323 -5.86 -3.35 -23.58
N ASP A 324 -5.29 -4.54 -23.52
CA ASP A 324 -5.09 -5.26 -22.28
C ASP A 324 -4.12 -4.50 -21.36
N VAL A 325 -4.36 -4.55 -20.06
CA VAL A 325 -3.56 -3.85 -19.04
C VAL A 325 -2.96 -4.82 -18.06
N LEU A 326 -1.65 -4.81 -17.94
CA LEU A 326 -0.89 -5.55 -16.96
C LEU A 326 -0.16 -4.58 -16.04
N VAL A 327 -0.55 -4.53 -14.80
CA VAL A 327 0.07 -3.68 -13.79
C VAL A 327 1.00 -4.51 -12.93
N MET A 328 2.20 -4.01 -12.65
CA MET A 328 3.16 -4.67 -11.77
C MET A 328 3.48 -3.79 -10.57
N THR A 329 3.68 -4.40 -9.40
CA THR A 329 4.20 -3.71 -8.21
C THR A 329 5.16 -4.60 -7.44
N ALA A 330 6.28 -4.00 -7.00
CA ALA A 330 7.23 -4.64 -6.10
C ALA A 330 6.95 -4.33 -4.62
N THR A 331 6.03 -3.40 -4.33
CA THR A 331 5.52 -3.25 -2.97
C THR A 331 4.44 -4.30 -2.75
N PRO A 332 4.68 -5.31 -1.92
CA PRO A 332 3.61 -6.20 -1.52
C PRO A 332 2.53 -5.38 -0.80
N ILE A 333 1.32 -5.44 -1.29
CA ILE A 333 0.15 -4.86 -0.63
C ILE A 333 -0.59 -6.05 -0.03
N PRO A 334 -1.03 -5.99 1.23
CA PRO A 334 -1.84 -7.05 1.79
C PRO A 334 -2.95 -7.47 0.81
N ARG A 335 -3.11 -8.77 0.57
CA ARG A 335 -3.98 -9.30 -0.49
C ARG A 335 -5.41 -8.76 -0.40
N THR A 336 -5.92 -8.67 0.81
CA THR A 336 -7.24 -8.12 1.12
C THR A 336 -7.36 -6.65 0.77
N LEU A 337 -6.31 -5.90 1.02
CA LEU A 337 -6.25 -4.49 0.71
C LEU A 337 -6.12 -4.25 -0.80
N ALA A 338 -5.32 -5.04 -1.48
CA ALA A 338 -5.21 -4.99 -2.94
C ALA A 338 -6.57 -5.21 -3.62
N MET A 339 -7.35 -6.18 -3.12
CA MET A 339 -8.70 -6.45 -3.59
C MET A 339 -9.70 -5.32 -3.31
N THR A 340 -9.40 -4.42 -2.38
CA THR A 340 -10.27 -3.30 -2.02
C THR A 340 -9.89 -2.04 -2.77
N VAL A 341 -8.61 -1.78 -2.90
CA VAL A 341 -8.08 -0.56 -3.54
C VAL A 341 -8.07 -0.66 -5.05
N TYR A 342 -7.79 -1.85 -5.55
CA TYR A 342 -7.74 -2.17 -6.98
C TYR A 342 -8.89 -3.11 -7.37
N GLY A 343 -10.09 -2.86 -6.86
CA GLY A 343 -11.24 -3.75 -7.04
C GLY A 343 -11.69 -3.92 -8.50
N ASP A 344 -11.20 -3.07 -9.38
CA ASP A 344 -11.32 -3.17 -10.84
C ASP A 344 -10.25 -4.04 -11.51
N LEU A 345 -9.19 -4.44 -10.77
CA LEU A 345 -8.13 -5.31 -11.26
C LEU A 345 -8.31 -6.74 -10.75
N ASP A 346 -8.08 -7.72 -11.62
CA ASP A 346 -7.85 -9.09 -11.19
C ASP A 346 -6.42 -9.20 -10.60
N VAL A 347 -6.27 -9.86 -9.46
CA VAL A 347 -4.99 -9.88 -8.72
C VAL A 347 -4.32 -11.23 -8.81
N SER A 348 -3.07 -11.25 -9.28
CA SER A 348 -2.16 -12.40 -9.27
C SER A 348 -0.97 -12.16 -8.37
N VAL A 349 -0.57 -13.17 -7.60
CA VAL A 349 0.52 -13.06 -6.63
C VAL A 349 1.64 -14.05 -6.97
N ILE A 350 2.86 -13.53 -7.13
CA ILE A 350 4.08 -14.35 -7.23
C ILE A 350 4.66 -14.46 -5.80
N ASP A 351 4.37 -15.56 -5.16
CA ASP A 351 4.70 -15.85 -3.75
C ASP A 351 5.98 -16.70 -3.58
N MET A 352 6.72 -16.93 -4.68
CA MET A 352 7.98 -17.68 -4.67
C MET A 352 9.11 -16.83 -5.25
N LEU A 353 10.27 -16.89 -4.63
CA LEU A 353 11.50 -16.33 -5.18
C LEU A 353 12.17 -17.35 -6.14
N PRO A 354 12.90 -16.88 -7.16
CA PRO A 354 13.70 -17.74 -8.02
C PRO A 354 14.71 -18.59 -7.24
N PRO A 355 15.02 -19.82 -7.70
CA PRO A 355 15.99 -20.69 -7.04
C PRO A 355 17.38 -20.04 -7.00
N GLY A 356 18.17 -20.32 -5.95
CA GLY A 356 19.52 -19.79 -5.77
C GLY A 356 19.61 -18.43 -5.07
N ARG A 357 18.50 -17.74 -4.83
CA ARG A 357 18.51 -16.48 -4.07
C ARG A 357 18.61 -16.75 -2.56
N LYS A 358 19.61 -16.16 -1.92
CA LYS A 358 19.81 -16.26 -0.46
C LYS A 358 19.05 -15.14 0.25
N PRO A 359 18.36 -15.40 1.38
CA PRO A 359 17.75 -14.35 2.19
C PRO A 359 18.79 -13.31 2.64
N VAL A 360 18.45 -12.03 2.57
CA VAL A 360 19.34 -10.96 3.01
C VAL A 360 19.32 -10.90 4.54
N ARG A 361 20.48 -11.07 5.17
CA ARG A 361 20.59 -10.96 6.63
C ARG A 361 20.43 -9.51 7.06
N THR A 362 19.37 -9.22 7.83
CA THR A 362 19.08 -7.86 8.32
C THR A 362 19.56 -7.71 9.76
N MET A 363 20.31 -6.64 10.03
CA MET A 363 20.84 -6.32 11.36
C MET A 363 20.47 -4.89 11.74
N LEU A 364 20.21 -4.65 13.02
CA LEU A 364 19.91 -3.33 13.56
C LEU A 364 21.00 -2.94 14.55
N TYR A 365 21.68 -1.83 14.28
CA TYR A 365 22.76 -1.29 15.11
C TYR A 365 22.47 0.14 15.57
N SER A 366 22.97 0.47 16.75
CA SER A 366 22.97 1.84 17.28
C SER A 366 24.24 2.59 16.83
N GLU A 367 24.24 3.92 17.00
CA GLU A 367 25.43 4.76 16.78
C GLU A 367 26.68 4.24 17.51
N GLY A 368 26.55 3.76 18.74
CA GLY A 368 27.66 3.18 19.49
C GLY A 368 28.27 1.91 18.88
N GLN A 369 27.53 1.26 17.96
CA GLN A 369 27.97 0.04 17.26
C GLN A 369 28.44 0.33 15.84
N ARG A 370 28.56 1.59 15.44
CA ARG A 370 28.95 2.01 14.08
C ARG A 370 30.27 1.39 13.61
N HIS A 371 31.22 1.16 14.52
CA HIS A 371 32.47 0.49 14.20
C HIS A 371 32.27 -0.94 13.63
N LYS A 372 31.27 -1.68 14.13
CA LYS A 372 30.93 -3.02 13.62
C LYS A 372 30.39 -2.97 12.19
N THR A 373 29.61 -1.93 11.87
CA THR A 373 29.10 -1.69 10.51
C THR A 373 30.24 -1.49 9.55
N TRP A 374 31.19 -0.61 9.89
CA TRP A 374 32.34 -0.34 9.01
C TRP A 374 33.29 -1.52 8.87
N GLN A 375 33.42 -2.34 9.91
CA GLN A 375 34.19 -3.59 9.82
C GLN A 375 33.55 -4.56 8.81
N LEU A 376 32.23 -4.78 8.89
CA LEU A 376 31.50 -5.64 7.94
C LEU A 376 31.60 -5.11 6.50
N VAL A 377 31.48 -3.81 6.29
CA VAL A 377 31.70 -3.20 4.98
C VAL A 377 33.13 -3.42 4.49
N SER A 378 34.13 -3.20 5.35
CA SER A 378 35.54 -3.43 5.01
C SER A 378 35.84 -4.87 4.58
N ASP A 379 35.27 -5.84 5.29
CA ASP A 379 35.45 -7.27 4.99
C ASP A 379 34.87 -7.64 3.63
N GLU A 380 33.71 -7.09 3.28
CA GLU A 380 33.06 -7.28 1.98
C GLU A 380 33.87 -6.58 0.84
N LEU A 381 34.39 -5.37 1.08
CA LEU A 381 35.25 -4.67 0.11
C LEU A 381 36.53 -5.42 -0.15
N LYS A 382 37.20 -5.97 0.89
CA LYS A 382 38.38 -6.81 0.75
C LYS A 382 38.13 -8.07 -0.05
N ALA A 383 36.89 -8.58 0.00
CA ALA A 383 36.47 -9.72 -0.81
C ALA A 383 36.06 -9.32 -2.25
N GLY A 384 36.37 -8.09 -2.68
CA GLY A 384 36.05 -7.57 -4.01
C GLY A 384 34.57 -7.24 -4.25
N ARG A 385 33.78 -7.11 -3.20
CA ARG A 385 32.33 -6.81 -3.28
C ARG A 385 32.05 -5.32 -3.09
N GLN A 386 30.83 -4.91 -3.33
CA GLN A 386 30.41 -3.51 -3.32
C GLN A 386 29.35 -3.24 -2.24
N ALA A 387 29.25 -1.99 -1.80
CA ALA A 387 28.33 -1.56 -0.77
C ALA A 387 27.52 -0.34 -1.18
N TYR A 388 26.24 -0.32 -0.75
CA TYR A 388 25.39 0.86 -0.74
C TYR A 388 25.36 1.48 0.66
N ILE A 389 25.42 2.80 0.75
CA ILE A 389 25.19 3.55 1.99
C ILE A 389 24.11 4.60 1.70
N ILE A 390 22.95 4.45 2.34
CA ILE A 390 21.76 5.25 2.06
C ILE A 390 21.49 6.22 3.19
N TYR A 391 21.34 7.49 2.83
CA TYR A 391 20.92 8.56 3.74
C TYR A 391 19.44 8.92 3.48
N PRO A 392 18.65 9.23 4.53
CA PRO A 392 17.28 9.68 4.34
C PRO A 392 17.25 11.03 3.62
N LEU A 393 16.17 11.25 2.86
CA LEU A 393 15.82 12.55 2.31
C LEU A 393 14.36 12.83 2.70
N VAL A 394 14.14 13.81 3.56
CA VAL A 394 12.80 14.22 3.98
C VAL A 394 12.49 15.59 3.36
N GLU A 395 11.32 15.75 2.77
CA GLU A 395 10.93 16.96 2.02
C GLU A 395 11.10 18.25 2.83
N GLU A 396 10.78 18.21 4.12
CA GLU A 396 10.92 19.37 5.01
C GLU A 396 12.38 19.76 5.33
N SER A 397 13.33 18.82 5.17
CA SER A 397 14.77 19.00 5.47
C SER A 397 15.69 18.69 4.29
N GLU A 398 15.19 18.69 3.08
CA GLU A 398 15.88 18.22 1.87
C GLU A 398 17.31 18.79 1.68
N LYS A 399 17.51 20.08 2.00
CA LYS A 399 18.84 20.72 1.90
C LYS A 399 19.80 20.23 2.97
N ILE A 400 19.31 19.95 4.17
CA ILE A 400 20.10 19.48 5.32
C ILE A 400 20.50 18.02 5.08
N ASP A 401 19.55 17.19 4.67
CA ASP A 401 19.76 15.76 4.42
C ASP A 401 20.72 15.54 3.23
N LEU A 402 20.61 16.33 2.17
CA LEU A 402 21.56 16.30 1.05
C LEU A 402 22.98 16.68 1.52
N LYS A 403 23.10 17.73 2.34
CA LYS A 403 24.39 18.13 2.92
C LYS A 403 24.99 17.02 3.79
N ALA A 404 24.15 16.33 4.57
CA ALA A 404 24.57 15.20 5.39
C ALA A 404 25.10 14.02 4.53
N ALA A 405 24.44 13.71 3.40
CA ALA A 405 24.92 12.67 2.48
C ALA A 405 26.26 13.04 1.83
N ILE A 406 26.43 14.30 1.42
CA ILE A 406 27.70 14.78 0.85
C ILE A 406 28.82 14.72 1.90
N GLN A 407 28.60 15.29 3.09
CA GLN A 407 29.56 15.26 4.19
C GLN A 407 29.88 13.83 4.62
N GLY A 408 28.87 12.95 4.67
CA GLY A 408 29.06 11.53 4.97
C GLY A 408 29.94 10.84 3.94
N ALA A 409 29.76 11.10 2.65
CA ALA A 409 30.61 10.56 1.58
C ALA A 409 32.07 11.04 1.70
N GLU A 410 32.27 12.34 1.96
CA GLU A 410 33.59 12.93 2.17
C GLU A 410 34.30 12.35 3.41
N GLN A 411 33.57 12.19 4.52
CA GLN A 411 34.09 11.58 5.74
C GLN A 411 34.47 10.11 5.53
N LEU A 412 33.61 9.34 4.86
CA LEU A 412 33.89 7.94 4.54
C LEU A 412 35.16 7.82 3.70
N GLN A 413 35.31 8.67 2.68
CA GLN A 413 36.49 8.67 1.81
C GLN A 413 37.77 9.05 2.56
N ARG A 414 37.70 10.06 3.43
CA ARG A 414 38.89 10.59 4.09
C ARG A 414 39.31 9.75 5.31
N ASP A 415 38.35 9.36 6.14
CA ASP A 415 38.64 8.89 7.51
C ASP A 415 38.43 7.37 7.67
N ILE A 416 37.59 6.73 6.85
CA ILE A 416 37.18 5.33 7.06
C ILE A 416 37.64 4.41 5.93
N PHE A 417 37.44 4.79 4.68
CA PHE A 417 37.79 4.01 3.50
C PHE A 417 38.63 4.81 2.50
N PRO A 418 39.84 5.28 2.89
CA PRO A 418 40.67 6.15 2.03
C PRO A 418 41.11 5.48 0.73
N GLN A 419 41.14 4.15 0.68
CA GLN A 419 41.57 3.40 -0.51
C GLN A 419 40.39 3.00 -1.43
N ALA A 420 39.13 3.11 -0.96
CA ALA A 420 37.97 2.75 -1.75
C ALA A 420 37.52 3.91 -2.65
N GLN A 421 37.08 3.60 -3.86
CA GLN A 421 36.43 4.58 -4.72
C GLN A 421 34.99 4.75 -4.29
N ILE A 422 34.63 5.94 -3.80
CA ILE A 422 33.28 6.28 -3.33
C ILE A 422 32.59 7.14 -4.37
N GLY A 423 31.41 6.71 -4.81
CA GLY A 423 30.50 7.50 -5.66
C GLY A 423 29.38 8.11 -4.84
N LEU A 424 28.90 9.27 -5.29
CA LEU A 424 27.73 9.94 -4.71
C LEU A 424 26.61 10.01 -5.72
N LEU A 425 25.36 9.73 -5.27
CA LEU A 425 24.17 9.77 -6.11
C LEU A 425 23.00 10.43 -5.37
N HIS A 426 22.45 11.51 -5.91
CA HIS A 426 21.32 12.20 -5.31
C HIS A 426 20.36 12.81 -6.35
N GLY A 427 19.15 13.16 -5.93
CA GLY A 427 18.05 13.61 -6.80
C GLY A 427 18.38 14.83 -7.68
N LYS A 428 19.19 15.76 -7.16
CA LYS A 428 19.52 17.05 -7.84
C LYS A 428 20.64 16.96 -8.87
N MET A 429 21.29 15.79 -9.02
CA MET A 429 22.31 15.59 -10.06
C MET A 429 21.67 15.58 -11.46
N PRO A 430 22.37 16.08 -12.50
CA PRO A 430 21.98 15.88 -13.89
C PRO A 430 21.85 14.40 -14.25
N SER A 431 20.92 14.04 -15.14
CA SER A 431 20.69 12.63 -15.54
C SER A 431 21.96 11.98 -16.08
N SER A 432 22.73 12.67 -16.91
CA SER A 432 23.98 12.16 -17.48
C SER A 432 25.06 11.84 -16.42
N GLU A 433 25.08 12.58 -15.33
CA GLU A 433 26.01 12.32 -14.22
C GLU A 433 25.56 11.15 -13.37
N LYS A 434 24.24 11.03 -13.13
CA LYS A 434 23.64 9.85 -12.47
C LYS A 434 23.94 8.57 -13.24
N GLU A 435 23.76 8.58 -14.56
CA GLU A 435 24.03 7.46 -15.45
C GLU A 435 25.51 7.06 -15.41
N ARG A 436 26.42 8.03 -15.50
CA ARG A 436 27.86 7.79 -15.43
C ARG A 436 28.28 7.17 -14.09
N THR A 437 27.78 7.71 -12.98
CA THR A 437 28.06 7.19 -11.63
C THR A 437 27.52 5.76 -11.47
N MET A 438 26.31 5.49 -11.94
CA MET A 438 25.72 4.16 -11.89
C MET A 438 26.44 3.16 -12.80
N ALA A 439 26.86 3.56 -14.00
CA ALA A 439 27.65 2.73 -14.90
C ALA A 439 29.00 2.36 -14.27
N ALA A 440 29.68 3.32 -13.64
CA ALA A 440 30.93 3.10 -12.92
C ALA A 440 30.76 2.17 -11.71
N PHE A 441 29.65 2.28 -10.98
CA PHE A 441 29.33 1.38 -9.89
C PHE A 441 29.00 -0.04 -10.41
N LYS A 442 28.24 -0.16 -11.47
CA LYS A 442 27.94 -1.46 -12.11
C LYS A 442 29.21 -2.14 -12.67
N ALA A 443 30.16 -1.37 -13.19
CA ALA A 443 31.44 -1.86 -13.67
C ALA A 443 32.42 -2.22 -12.55
N GLY A 444 32.12 -1.94 -11.28
CA GLY A 444 32.98 -2.22 -10.13
C GLY A 444 34.08 -1.20 -9.89
N THR A 445 34.19 -0.14 -10.71
CA THR A 445 35.13 0.97 -10.49
C THR A 445 34.82 1.76 -9.24
N ILE A 446 33.57 1.97 -8.94
CA ILE A 446 33.09 2.50 -7.65
C ILE A 446 32.77 1.32 -6.74
N GLN A 447 33.35 1.28 -5.55
CA GLN A 447 33.19 0.19 -4.59
C GLN A 447 32.13 0.50 -3.55
N ILE A 448 31.96 1.77 -3.18
CA ILE A 448 30.92 2.24 -2.26
C ILE A 448 30.09 3.28 -2.98
N LEU A 449 28.78 3.09 -3.02
CA LEU A 449 27.85 4.09 -3.53
C LEU A 449 27.06 4.71 -2.38
N VAL A 450 27.38 5.97 -2.09
CA VAL A 450 26.62 6.78 -1.14
C VAL A 450 25.45 7.41 -1.89
N ALA A 451 24.23 7.26 -1.38
CA ALA A 451 23.08 7.83 -2.06
C ALA A 451 21.96 8.26 -1.11
N THR A 452 21.08 9.10 -1.62
CA THR A 452 19.79 9.39 -1.01
C THR A 452 18.73 8.41 -1.54
N THR A 453 17.46 8.62 -1.20
CA THR A 453 16.32 7.74 -1.57
C THR A 453 16.15 7.47 -3.07
N VAL A 454 16.91 8.13 -3.94
CA VAL A 454 16.89 7.93 -5.41
C VAL A 454 17.16 6.47 -5.84
N ILE A 455 17.83 5.68 -5.00
CA ILE A 455 18.12 4.25 -5.27
C ILE A 455 16.88 3.34 -5.06
N GLU A 456 15.77 3.84 -4.55
CA GLU A 456 14.51 3.05 -4.52
C GLU A 456 14.15 2.52 -5.91
N VAL A 457 14.65 3.17 -6.98
CA VAL A 457 14.28 2.87 -8.35
C VAL A 457 15.43 2.21 -9.12
N GLY A 458 15.34 0.90 -9.24
CA GLY A 458 15.60 0.18 -10.48
C GLY A 458 17.00 -0.32 -10.82
N VAL A 459 18.13 -0.04 -10.15
CA VAL A 459 19.41 -0.54 -10.64
C VAL A 459 19.82 -1.86 -9.96
N ASP A 460 20.11 -2.86 -10.80
CA ASP A 460 20.56 -4.19 -10.37
C ASP A 460 22.08 -4.29 -10.46
N VAL A 461 22.74 -4.46 -9.30
CA VAL A 461 24.16 -4.71 -9.21
C VAL A 461 24.39 -5.99 -8.41
N SER A 462 24.65 -7.09 -9.11
CA SER A 462 24.80 -8.43 -8.52
C SER A 462 25.96 -8.55 -7.53
N ASN A 463 27.01 -7.71 -7.70
CA ASN A 463 28.20 -7.68 -6.82
C ASN A 463 28.01 -6.83 -5.55
N ALA A 464 26.90 -6.08 -5.42
CA ALA A 464 26.61 -5.31 -4.22
C ALA A 464 25.98 -6.22 -3.16
N THR A 465 26.74 -6.52 -2.11
CA THR A 465 26.35 -7.45 -1.03
C THR A 465 26.00 -6.75 0.26
N VAL A 466 26.33 -5.48 0.44
CA VAL A 466 26.04 -4.72 1.65
C VAL A 466 25.14 -3.53 1.35
N MET A 467 24.10 -3.38 2.15
CA MET A 467 23.23 -2.21 2.23
C MET A 467 23.29 -1.63 3.63
N VAL A 468 23.84 -0.44 3.80
CA VAL A 468 23.78 0.32 5.05
C VAL A 468 22.75 1.41 4.90
N ILE A 469 21.80 1.49 5.83
CA ILE A 469 20.76 2.53 5.85
C ILE A 469 20.95 3.37 7.09
N GLU A 470 21.39 4.61 6.90
CA GLU A 470 21.60 5.59 7.95
C GLU A 470 20.27 6.18 8.40
N HIS A 471 20.10 6.42 9.70
CA HIS A 471 18.87 6.93 10.29
C HIS A 471 17.63 6.14 9.83
N ALA A 472 17.71 4.81 9.92
CA ALA A 472 16.67 3.91 9.42
C ALA A 472 15.29 4.18 10.03
N GLU A 473 15.21 4.76 11.22
CA GLU A 473 13.97 5.16 11.89
C GLU A 473 13.17 6.24 11.12
N ARG A 474 13.83 6.97 10.20
CA ARG A 474 13.20 8.02 9.39
C ARG A 474 12.52 7.48 8.13
N PHE A 475 12.78 6.22 7.77
CA PHE A 475 12.20 5.59 6.58
C PHE A 475 10.87 4.89 6.88
N GLY A 476 10.01 4.82 5.88
CA GLY A 476 8.86 3.93 5.87
C GLY A 476 9.25 2.46 5.76
N LEU A 477 8.44 1.56 6.32
CA LEU A 477 8.75 0.13 6.33
C LEU A 477 8.82 -0.45 4.90
N ALA A 478 7.90 -0.03 4.02
CA ALA A 478 7.92 -0.40 2.60
C ALA A 478 9.19 0.07 1.88
N GLN A 479 9.67 1.30 2.17
CA GLN A 479 10.92 1.83 1.61
C GLN A 479 12.14 1.02 2.07
N LEU A 480 12.23 0.73 3.37
CA LEU A 480 13.30 -0.10 3.92
C LEU A 480 13.31 -1.49 3.27
N HIS A 481 12.14 -2.08 3.04
CA HIS A 481 12.02 -3.38 2.36
C HIS A 481 12.49 -3.30 0.90
N GLN A 482 12.10 -2.27 0.16
CA GLN A 482 12.57 -2.04 -1.21
C GLN A 482 14.09 -1.84 -1.28
N LEU A 483 14.67 -1.05 -0.36
CA LEU A 483 16.12 -0.85 -0.26
C LEU A 483 16.84 -2.18 0.06
N ARG A 484 16.34 -2.96 1.03
CA ARG A 484 16.88 -4.29 1.33
C ARG A 484 16.88 -5.20 0.09
N GLY A 485 15.86 -5.12 -0.73
CA GLY A 485 15.74 -5.89 -1.98
C GLY A 485 16.74 -5.50 -3.08
N ARG A 486 17.50 -4.41 -2.91
CA ARG A 486 18.55 -3.99 -3.85
C ARG A 486 19.85 -4.79 -3.72
N VAL A 487 20.04 -5.49 -2.61
CA VAL A 487 21.11 -6.46 -2.41
C VAL A 487 20.57 -7.89 -2.39
N GLY A 488 21.44 -8.91 -2.40
CA GLY A 488 21.00 -10.32 -2.45
C GLY A 488 20.57 -10.79 -3.84
N ARG A 489 21.14 -10.19 -4.89
CA ARG A 489 20.86 -10.56 -6.29
C ARG A 489 21.97 -11.42 -6.91
N GLY A 490 23.07 -11.61 -6.20
CA GLY A 490 24.16 -12.49 -6.58
C GLY A 490 24.20 -13.80 -5.79
N ALA A 491 25.23 -14.61 -6.02
CA ALA A 491 25.43 -15.90 -5.34
C ALA A 491 25.90 -15.77 -3.87
N HIS A 492 26.33 -14.57 -3.46
CA HIS A 492 26.90 -14.31 -2.14
C HIS A 492 25.81 -13.95 -1.12
N GLN A 493 26.08 -14.30 0.16
CA GLN A 493 25.23 -13.87 1.27
C GLN A 493 25.30 -12.34 1.39
N SER A 494 24.14 -11.69 1.42
CA SER A 494 24.08 -10.24 1.51
C SER A 494 23.57 -9.76 2.86
N LEU A 495 24.00 -8.54 3.22
CA LEU A 495 23.75 -7.89 4.50
C LEU A 495 22.96 -6.61 4.30
N CYS A 496 21.94 -6.41 5.13
CA CYS A 496 21.24 -5.12 5.26
C CYS A 496 21.42 -4.63 6.70
N ILE A 497 22.10 -3.53 6.87
CA ILE A 497 22.45 -2.95 8.18
C ILE A 497 21.63 -1.68 8.37
N LEU A 498 20.75 -1.70 9.34
CA LEU A 498 19.93 -0.56 9.74
C LEU A 498 20.66 0.18 10.86
N MET A 499 21.05 1.42 10.61
CA MET A 499 21.63 2.31 11.62
C MET A 499 20.52 3.17 12.20
N ALA A 500 20.34 3.12 13.52
CA ALA A 500 19.34 3.94 14.21
C ALA A 500 20.00 4.77 15.30
N SER A 501 19.62 6.05 15.37
CA SER A 501 20.15 6.99 16.38
C SER A 501 19.75 6.62 17.80
N TYR A 502 18.64 5.90 17.93
CA TYR A 502 18.09 5.48 19.21
C TYR A 502 17.62 4.03 19.16
N LEU A 503 18.33 3.16 19.87
CA LEU A 503 17.83 1.83 20.24
C LEU A 503 17.28 1.93 21.65
N PRO A 504 15.97 1.78 21.88
CA PRO A 504 15.46 1.67 23.22
C PRO A 504 16.06 0.41 23.86
N ARG A 505 16.71 0.55 25.00
CA ARG A 505 16.93 -0.58 25.90
C ARG A 505 15.56 -1.19 26.18
N GLU A 506 15.50 -2.53 26.34
CA GLU A 506 14.35 -3.26 26.88
C GLU A 506 13.97 -2.71 28.27
N SER A 507 13.33 -1.56 28.30
CA SER A 507 12.89 -0.93 29.54
C SER A 507 11.56 -0.24 29.29
N ARG A 508 10.59 -0.63 30.07
CA ARG A 508 9.25 -0.09 30.32
C ARG A 508 8.90 1.19 29.56
N PRO A 509 7.74 1.27 28.91
CA PRO A 509 7.35 2.48 28.19
C PRO A 509 7.51 3.70 29.10
N LYS A 510 8.31 4.66 28.69
CA LYS A 510 8.33 5.98 29.34
C LYS A 510 6.97 6.60 29.07
N VAL A 511 6.22 6.77 30.13
CA VAL A 511 4.96 7.49 30.12
C VAL A 511 5.33 8.96 30.21
N SER A 512 4.87 9.79 29.28
CA SER A 512 5.02 11.25 29.39
C SER A 512 4.40 11.73 30.70
N ALA A 513 4.77 12.92 31.18
CA ALA A 513 4.20 13.51 32.38
C ALA A 513 2.66 13.62 32.35
N GLU A 514 2.05 13.49 31.20
CA GLU A 514 0.60 13.47 30.95
C GLU A 514 0.01 12.04 30.80
N GLY A 515 0.77 10.97 31.05
CA GLY A 515 0.27 9.59 31.03
C GLY A 515 0.04 8.99 29.63
N LYS A 516 0.48 9.66 28.55
CA LYS A 516 0.39 9.15 27.18
C LYS A 516 1.71 8.50 26.74
N PRO A 517 1.71 7.30 26.15
CA PRO A 517 2.92 6.74 25.55
C PRO A 517 3.38 7.67 24.42
N GLU A 518 4.68 7.92 24.32
CA GLU A 518 5.26 8.61 23.16
C GLU A 518 5.08 7.73 21.91
N ALA A 519 3.98 7.94 21.19
CA ALA A 519 3.51 7.10 20.10
C ALA A 519 4.54 6.97 18.95
N ASN A 520 5.31 8.01 18.66
CA ASN A 520 6.22 8.02 17.49
C ASN A 520 7.49 7.16 17.68
N ALA A 521 8.07 7.14 18.89
CA ALA A 521 9.25 6.31 19.16
C ALA A 521 8.90 4.82 19.18
N SER A 522 7.70 4.46 19.67
CA SER A 522 7.18 3.10 19.64
C SER A 522 6.96 2.59 18.21
N ASN A 523 6.39 3.40 17.32
CA ASN A 523 6.10 3.02 15.94
C ASN A 523 7.36 2.79 15.09
N ALA A 524 8.40 3.64 15.26
CA ALA A 524 9.68 3.45 14.56
C ALA A 524 10.36 2.14 14.98
N GLN A 525 10.36 1.85 16.28
CA GLN A 525 10.92 0.59 16.80
C GLN A 525 10.18 -0.65 16.27
N GLN A 526 8.85 -0.60 16.23
CA GLN A 526 8.04 -1.69 15.70
C GLN A 526 8.36 -1.93 14.22
N ARG A 527 8.49 -0.88 13.41
CA ARG A 527 8.87 -0.97 11.98
C ARG A 527 10.23 -1.63 11.78
N LEU A 528 11.26 -1.15 12.49
CA LEU A 528 12.61 -1.72 12.38
C LEU A 528 12.65 -3.19 12.85
N SER A 529 11.95 -3.51 13.94
CA SER A 529 11.83 -4.88 14.46
C SER A 529 11.13 -5.81 13.47
N ALA A 530 10.06 -5.36 12.80
CA ALA A 530 9.36 -6.13 11.78
C ALA A 530 10.29 -6.51 10.61
N LEU A 531 11.11 -5.55 10.13
CA LEU A 531 12.04 -5.79 9.03
C LEU A 531 13.18 -6.76 9.41
N VAL A 532 13.63 -6.75 10.67
CA VAL A 532 14.64 -7.68 11.18
C VAL A 532 14.07 -9.10 11.32
N LYS A 533 12.80 -9.22 11.75
CA LYS A 533 12.15 -10.52 12.02
C LYS A 533 11.67 -11.24 10.76
N SER A 534 11.27 -10.50 9.72
CA SER A 534 10.69 -11.09 8.51
C SER A 534 11.49 -10.75 7.26
N HIS A 535 11.59 -11.75 6.38
CA HIS A 535 12.10 -11.58 5.01
C HIS A 535 10.96 -11.50 3.99
N ASP A 536 9.76 -11.90 4.37
CA ASP A 536 8.57 -11.92 3.52
C ASP A 536 7.98 -10.51 3.40
N GLY A 537 7.94 -10.00 2.17
CA GLY A 537 7.42 -8.67 1.87
C GLY A 537 5.93 -8.53 2.18
N PHE A 538 5.13 -9.59 2.09
CA PHE A 538 3.70 -9.54 2.43
C PHE A 538 3.49 -9.39 3.93
N VAL A 539 4.24 -10.14 4.74
CA VAL A 539 4.22 -10.00 6.20
C VAL A 539 4.66 -8.59 6.63
N ILE A 540 5.69 -8.05 5.97
CA ILE A 540 6.17 -6.68 6.22
C ILE A 540 5.11 -5.65 5.85
N ALA A 541 4.39 -5.84 4.75
CA ALA A 541 3.31 -4.94 4.34
C ALA A 541 2.11 -4.99 5.30
N GLU A 542 1.77 -6.16 5.83
CA GLU A 542 0.73 -6.31 6.87
C GLU A 542 1.12 -5.59 8.16
N GLU A 543 2.39 -5.70 8.58
CA GLU A 543 2.91 -4.98 9.75
C GLU A 543 2.95 -3.46 9.51
N ASP A 544 3.35 -2.98 8.32
CA ASP A 544 3.33 -1.55 7.99
C ASP A 544 1.90 -0.99 8.04
N LEU A 545 0.94 -1.75 7.50
CA LEU A 545 -0.47 -1.41 7.56
C LEU A 545 -0.99 -1.37 9.01
N ARG A 546 -0.57 -2.33 9.86
CA ARG A 546 -0.94 -2.38 11.28
C ARG A 546 -0.39 -1.18 12.07
N ILE A 547 0.85 -0.76 11.78
CA ILE A 547 1.53 0.32 12.49
C ILE A 547 0.99 1.69 12.07
N ARG A 548 0.79 1.92 10.77
CA ARG A 548 0.33 3.23 10.24
C ARG A 548 -1.18 3.39 10.28
N GLY A 549 -1.92 2.29 10.27
CA GLY A 549 -3.36 2.31 10.05
C GLY A 549 -3.74 2.49 8.55
N PRO A 550 -4.99 2.13 8.19
CA PRO A 550 -5.44 2.14 6.79
C PRO A 550 -5.52 3.53 6.17
N GLY A 551 -5.73 4.57 6.98
CA GLY A 551 -5.89 5.95 6.50
C GLY A 551 -4.61 6.55 5.90
N GLU A 552 -3.48 6.37 6.57
CA GLU A 552 -2.18 6.87 6.09
C GLU A 552 -1.57 5.98 5.02
N PHE A 553 -1.73 4.65 5.15
CA PHE A 553 -1.13 3.68 4.23
C PHE A 553 -1.67 3.81 2.81
N LEU A 554 -2.97 4.05 2.67
CA LEU A 554 -3.64 4.07 1.36
C LEU A 554 -3.61 5.42 0.66
N GLY A 555 -3.26 6.49 1.37
CA GLY A 555 -3.54 7.82 0.84
C GLY A 555 -5.00 7.88 0.32
N LEU A 556 -5.97 7.39 1.11
CA LEU A 556 -7.38 7.22 0.71
C LEU A 556 -7.93 8.46 -0.01
N ARG A 557 -7.39 9.65 0.31
CA ARG A 557 -7.69 10.91 -0.38
C ARG A 557 -7.18 10.94 -1.82
N GLN A 558 -6.08 10.27 -2.14
CA GLN A 558 -5.52 10.23 -3.51
C GLN A 558 -6.30 9.27 -4.42
N TRP A 559 -6.95 8.26 -3.84
CA TRP A 559 -7.72 7.24 -4.57
C TRP A 559 -9.22 7.55 -4.66
N GLY A 560 -9.68 8.66 -4.07
CA GLY A 560 -11.10 9.02 -4.06
C GLY A 560 -11.99 8.08 -3.25
N LEU A 561 -11.41 7.14 -2.49
CA LEU A 561 -12.19 6.26 -1.60
C LEU A 561 -12.72 7.07 -0.42
N PRO A 562 -13.96 6.86 -0.01
CA PRO A 562 -14.54 7.53 1.14
C PRO A 562 -13.88 7.05 2.43
N GLU A 563 -13.78 7.93 3.41
CA GLU A 563 -13.39 7.56 4.77
C GLU A 563 -14.44 6.59 5.35
N PHE A 564 -13.97 5.47 5.90
CA PHE A 564 -14.84 4.55 6.63
C PHE A 564 -15.21 5.15 7.98
N ARG A 565 -16.45 4.96 8.39
CA ARG A 565 -16.97 5.44 9.67
C ARG A 565 -16.87 4.37 10.76
N ALA A 566 -17.16 3.14 10.41
CA ALA A 566 -17.19 1.98 11.32
C ALA A 566 -16.21 0.88 10.92
N ALA A 567 -15.99 0.68 9.63
CA ALA A 567 -15.10 -0.35 9.12
C ALA A 567 -13.62 0.01 9.27
N ASN A 568 -12.82 -0.99 9.60
CA ASN A 568 -11.37 -0.91 9.60
C ASN A 568 -10.81 -2.07 8.76
N LEU A 569 -10.14 -1.76 7.65
CA LEU A 569 -9.69 -2.76 6.67
C LEU A 569 -8.72 -3.81 7.23
N ILE A 570 -8.01 -3.49 8.32
CA ILE A 570 -7.11 -4.43 9.01
C ILE A 570 -7.90 -5.35 9.92
N ARG A 571 -8.71 -4.75 10.80
CA ARG A 571 -9.51 -5.47 11.77
C ARG A 571 -10.57 -6.34 11.10
N ASP A 572 -11.20 -5.80 10.06
CA ASP A 572 -12.40 -6.35 9.44
C ASP A 572 -12.10 -7.12 8.15
N THR A 573 -10.85 -7.60 7.96
CA THR A 573 -10.40 -8.36 6.78
C THR A 573 -11.36 -9.49 6.40
N HIS A 574 -11.76 -10.31 7.37
CA HIS A 574 -12.71 -11.41 7.14
C HIS A 574 -14.11 -10.90 6.72
N LEU A 575 -14.57 -9.77 7.30
CA LEU A 575 -15.83 -9.15 6.89
C LEU A 575 -15.77 -8.61 5.47
N LEU A 576 -14.61 -8.11 5.05
CA LEU A 576 -14.38 -7.64 3.68
C LEU A 576 -14.49 -8.78 2.67
N GLU A 577 -13.93 -9.95 2.97
CA GLU A 577 -14.04 -11.13 2.11
C GLU A 577 -15.49 -11.60 1.99
N LEU A 578 -16.23 -11.67 3.10
CA LEU A 578 -17.65 -12.01 3.09
C LEU A 578 -18.47 -10.98 2.31
N ALA A 579 -18.23 -9.69 2.53
CA ALA A 579 -18.89 -8.60 1.84
C ALA A 579 -18.66 -8.66 0.32
N ARG A 580 -17.44 -9.02 -0.12
CA ARG A 580 -17.11 -9.21 -1.54
C ARG A 580 -17.86 -10.39 -2.14
N GLN A 581 -17.89 -11.53 -1.46
CA GLN A 581 -18.62 -12.72 -1.93
C GLN A 581 -20.09 -12.41 -2.14
N GLU A 582 -20.73 -11.74 -1.18
CA GLU A 582 -22.14 -11.36 -1.27
C GLU A 582 -22.38 -10.32 -2.36
N ALA A 583 -21.51 -9.31 -2.49
CA ALA A 583 -21.59 -8.31 -3.55
C ALA A 583 -21.49 -8.96 -4.94
N PHE A 584 -20.51 -9.87 -5.12
CA PHE A 584 -20.33 -10.59 -6.37
C PHE A 584 -21.54 -11.46 -6.71
N ALA A 585 -22.06 -12.23 -5.74
CA ALA A 585 -23.25 -13.07 -5.94
C ALA A 585 -24.47 -12.23 -6.31
N MET A 586 -24.69 -11.11 -5.59
CA MET A 586 -25.82 -10.21 -5.85
C MET A 586 -25.75 -9.56 -7.24
N VAL A 587 -24.60 -9.01 -7.61
CA VAL A 587 -24.41 -8.33 -8.90
C VAL A 587 -24.42 -9.31 -10.06
N THR A 588 -23.93 -10.54 -9.88
CA THR A 588 -24.06 -11.60 -10.89
C THR A 588 -25.52 -11.98 -11.14
N GLN A 589 -26.34 -12.03 -10.08
CA GLN A 589 -27.75 -12.34 -10.17
C GLN A 589 -28.57 -11.17 -10.74
N ASP A 590 -28.20 -9.93 -10.40
CA ASP A 590 -28.93 -8.71 -10.77
C ASP A 590 -27.94 -7.57 -11.11
N PRO A 591 -27.37 -7.58 -12.34
CA PRO A 591 -26.35 -6.61 -12.76
C PRO A 591 -26.80 -5.15 -12.69
N GLY A 592 -28.08 -4.89 -12.83
CA GLY A 592 -28.65 -3.53 -12.77
C GLY A 592 -29.11 -3.10 -11.37
N LEU A 593 -29.06 -4.00 -10.38
CA LEU A 593 -29.72 -3.83 -9.06
C LEU A 593 -31.17 -3.38 -9.22
N ALA A 594 -31.91 -4.01 -10.14
CA ALA A 594 -33.27 -3.66 -10.49
C ALA A 594 -34.30 -4.37 -9.61
N LEU A 595 -33.97 -5.49 -9.00
CA LEU A 595 -34.85 -6.25 -8.13
C LEU A 595 -35.26 -5.41 -6.91
N PRO A 596 -36.53 -5.48 -6.46
CA PRO A 596 -37.04 -4.68 -5.33
C PRO A 596 -36.17 -4.78 -4.07
N GLN A 597 -35.67 -5.97 -3.77
CA GLN A 597 -34.81 -6.25 -2.61
C GLN A 597 -33.39 -5.65 -2.70
N HIS A 598 -32.94 -5.24 -3.89
CA HIS A 598 -31.63 -4.64 -4.12
C HIS A 598 -31.67 -3.11 -4.29
N GLN A 599 -32.87 -2.53 -4.43
CA GLN A 599 -33.02 -1.10 -4.65
C GLN A 599 -32.52 -0.25 -3.47
N ALA A 600 -32.67 -0.74 -2.23
CA ALA A 600 -32.14 -0.06 -1.04
C ALA A 600 -30.61 0.01 -1.08
N VAL A 601 -29.95 -1.06 -1.51
CA VAL A 601 -28.49 -1.12 -1.72
C VAL A 601 -28.08 -0.11 -2.79
N LYS A 602 -28.76 -0.12 -3.95
CA LYS A 602 -28.51 0.82 -5.05
C LYS A 602 -28.63 2.27 -4.59
N ALA A 603 -29.71 2.61 -3.90
CA ALA A 603 -29.96 3.96 -3.40
C ALA A 603 -28.91 4.40 -2.36
N ALA A 604 -28.54 3.52 -1.43
CA ALA A 604 -27.51 3.78 -0.42
C ALA A 604 -26.13 3.99 -1.06
N MET A 605 -25.76 3.16 -2.02
CA MET A 605 -24.53 3.27 -2.79
C MET A 605 -24.45 4.61 -3.54
N PHE A 606 -25.48 4.98 -4.30
CA PHE A 606 -25.51 6.26 -5.02
C PHE A 606 -25.46 7.47 -4.06
N ARG A 607 -26.16 7.41 -2.92
CA ARG A 607 -26.15 8.48 -1.91
C ARG A 607 -24.75 8.70 -1.35
N ARG A 608 -24.02 7.61 -1.10
CA ARG A 608 -22.68 7.67 -0.49
C ARG A 608 -21.62 8.17 -1.47
N TRP A 609 -21.73 7.84 -2.76
CA TRP A 609 -20.72 8.12 -3.78
C TRP A 609 -21.20 9.03 -4.91
N LYS A 610 -22.32 9.76 -4.73
CA LYS A 610 -22.82 10.73 -5.71
C LYS A 610 -21.71 11.72 -6.11
N GLY A 611 -21.30 11.73 -7.39
CA GLY A 611 -20.21 12.57 -7.93
C GLY A 611 -18.78 12.01 -7.75
N LYS A 612 -18.57 10.95 -6.96
CA LYS A 612 -17.26 10.30 -6.83
C LYS A 612 -17.10 9.06 -7.72
N LEU A 613 -18.21 8.44 -8.13
CA LEU A 613 -18.21 7.33 -9.09
C LEU A 613 -17.85 7.79 -10.51
N SER A 614 -18.12 9.06 -10.86
CA SER A 614 -17.70 9.63 -12.15
C SER A 614 -16.20 9.90 -12.26
N LEU A 615 -15.50 10.09 -11.13
CA LEU A 615 -14.02 10.09 -11.09
C LEU A 615 -13.44 8.67 -11.24
N GLY A 616 -14.27 7.68 -11.08
CA GLY A 616 -13.98 6.28 -11.31
C GLY A 616 -13.96 5.85 -12.78
N ASP A 617 -14.49 6.61 -13.72
CA ASP A 617 -14.35 6.37 -15.17
C ASP A 617 -12.91 6.56 -15.67
N VAL A 618 -11.99 6.84 -14.75
CA VAL A 618 -10.59 7.14 -15.00
C VAL A 618 -9.69 6.15 -14.23
N SER A 619 -9.89 4.86 -14.35
CA SER A 619 -8.90 3.89 -13.87
C SER A 619 -8.34 3.06 -15.01
#